data_0c0811de516ac6d1c50a466e45b72240
#
_entry.id   0c0811de516ac6d1c50a466e45b72240
#
_cell.length_a   1.000
_cell.length_b   1.000
_cell.length_c   1.000
_cell.angle_alpha   90.00
_cell.angle_beta   90.00
_cell.angle_gamma   90.00
#
_symmetry.space_group_name_H-M   'P 1'
#
loop_
_entity.id
_entity.type
_entity.pdbx_description
1 polymer ?
#
loop_
_entity_poly.entity_id
_entity_poly.type
_entity_poly.pdbx_seq_one_letter_code
_entity_poly.pdbx_strand_id
1 'polypeptide(L)'
;MNTTIKFTLALMLMLSSQAFFAQKIVTSDKQQQIINQKTEKDAKKASDEYHAKLNDEQAKLKKEQKRVEKEKKQVEKHQKDLKNSEKDLANNKKKVAKLESENQKMNSKLGSLSDEESQKQQLKIKKNELEIQKLKVKQIDQQKALDKAQAQI
;
A
#
# COMPACT_ATOMS: atom_id res chain seq x y z
N MET A 1 8.60 25.33 -7.51
CA MET A 1 8.13 26.67 -7.97
C MET A 1 6.74 26.85 -7.41
N ASN A 2 6.60 27.84 -6.53
CA ASN A 2 5.47 28.02 -5.62
C ASN A 2 4.13 28.28 -6.33
N THR A 3 3.12 27.55 -5.91
CA THR A 3 1.72 27.71 -6.35
C THR A 3 1.18 29.14 -6.21
N THR A 4 1.70 29.91 -5.25
CA THR A 4 1.39 31.32 -5.04
C THR A 4 1.78 32.22 -6.23
N ILE A 5 2.87 31.92 -6.94
CA ILE A 5 3.33 32.74 -8.10
C ILE A 5 2.41 32.48 -9.30
N LYS A 6 1.83 31.31 -9.45
CA LYS A 6 0.89 31.01 -10.54
C LYS A 6 -0.45 31.72 -10.36
N PHE A 7 -0.90 31.83 -9.10
CA PHE A 7 -2.15 32.56 -8.79
C PHE A 7 -2.02 34.07 -8.97
N THR A 8 -0.88 34.70 -8.62
CA THR A 8 -0.66 36.12 -8.82
C THR A 8 -0.53 36.48 -10.30
N LEU A 9 0.08 35.59 -11.13
CA LEU A 9 0.17 35.83 -12.58
C LEU A 9 -1.19 35.72 -13.27
N ALA A 10 -2.05 34.82 -12.85
CA ALA A 10 -3.42 34.68 -13.37
C ALA A 10 -4.30 35.90 -12.99
N LEU A 11 -4.13 36.42 -11.79
CA LEU A 11 -4.87 37.63 -11.33
C LEU A 11 -4.43 38.90 -12.07
N MET A 12 -3.13 39.06 -12.36
CA MET A 12 -2.60 40.19 -13.14
C MET A 12 -3.06 40.15 -14.60
N LEU A 13 -3.20 38.99 -15.21
CA LEU A 13 -3.72 38.86 -16.58
C LEU A 13 -5.21 39.19 -16.66
N MET A 14 -5.98 39.00 -15.61
CA MET A 14 -7.39 39.40 -15.57
C MET A 14 -7.58 40.91 -15.40
N LEU A 15 -6.67 41.62 -14.73
CA LEU A 15 -6.76 43.08 -14.51
C LEU A 15 -6.28 43.89 -15.72
N SER A 16 -5.40 43.33 -16.56
CA SER A 16 -4.91 44.01 -17.77
C SER A 16 -5.92 44.01 -18.92
N SER A 17 -6.98 43.22 -18.87
CA SER A 17 -8.01 43.18 -19.92
C SER A 17 -9.02 44.33 -19.88
N GLN A 18 -9.01 45.17 -18.82
CA GLN A 18 -9.96 46.28 -18.70
C GLN A 18 -9.47 47.60 -19.30
N ALA A 19 -8.20 47.71 -19.74
CA ALA A 19 -7.64 48.96 -20.24
C ALA A 19 -7.84 49.20 -21.74
N PHE A 20 -8.46 48.28 -22.49
CA PHE A 20 -8.64 48.40 -23.94
C PHE A 20 -10.02 48.91 -24.40
N PHE A 21 -10.89 49.38 -23.51
CA PHE A 21 -12.24 49.85 -23.86
C PHE A 21 -12.38 51.34 -24.01
N ALA A 22 -11.39 52.03 -24.57
CA ALA A 22 -11.53 53.46 -24.87
C ALA A 22 -11.18 53.79 -26.33
N GLN A 23 -11.73 53.05 -27.28
CA GLN A 23 -11.81 53.58 -28.67
C GLN A 23 -13.25 53.45 -29.14
N LYS A 24 -13.97 54.55 -29.05
CA LYS A 24 -15.33 54.73 -29.58
C LYS A 24 -15.31 54.70 -31.11
N ILE A 25 -15.29 53.46 -31.69
CA ILE A 25 -15.57 53.27 -33.09
C ILE A 25 -17.09 53.29 -33.24
N VAL A 26 -17.60 54.28 -33.93
CA VAL A 26 -19.02 54.34 -34.33
C VAL A 26 -19.26 53.20 -35.36
N THR A 27 -19.42 52.01 -34.86
CA THR A 27 -19.89 50.86 -35.63
C THR A 27 -21.42 50.82 -35.58
N SER A 28 -22.07 50.59 -36.69
CA SER A 28 -23.52 50.45 -36.78
C SER A 28 -24.00 49.42 -35.73
N ASP A 29 -25.12 49.72 -35.05
CA ASP A 29 -25.69 48.88 -33.97
C ASP A 29 -25.77 47.38 -34.31
N LYS A 30 -25.95 47.07 -35.59
CA LYS A 30 -25.93 45.69 -36.09
C LYS A 30 -24.55 45.03 -36.01
N GLN A 31 -23.48 45.74 -36.29
CA GLN A 31 -22.12 45.21 -36.20
C GLN A 31 -21.72 45.00 -34.73
N GLN A 32 -22.12 45.88 -33.83
CA GLN A 32 -21.89 45.76 -32.39
C GLN A 32 -22.63 44.54 -31.83
N GLN A 33 -23.86 44.26 -32.24
CA GLN A 33 -24.59 43.08 -31.83
C GLN A 33 -23.95 41.76 -32.34
N ILE A 34 -23.41 41.73 -33.55
CA ILE A 34 -22.74 40.53 -34.09
C ILE A 34 -21.43 40.30 -33.36
N ILE A 35 -20.65 41.32 -33.02
CA ILE A 35 -19.40 41.21 -32.25
C ILE A 35 -19.71 40.69 -30.83
N ASN A 36 -20.72 41.28 -30.16
CA ASN A 36 -21.12 40.85 -28.82
C ASN A 36 -21.59 39.39 -28.80
N GLN A 37 -22.41 38.96 -29.74
CA GLN A 37 -22.84 37.58 -29.86
C GLN A 37 -21.70 36.59 -30.15
N LYS A 38 -20.68 37.04 -30.91
CA LYS A 38 -19.52 36.21 -31.20
C LYS A 38 -18.63 36.05 -29.95
N THR A 39 -18.34 37.17 -29.25
CA THR A 39 -17.56 37.14 -28.01
C THR A 39 -18.26 36.33 -26.91
N GLU A 40 -19.57 36.43 -26.80
CA GLU A 40 -20.35 35.64 -25.84
C GLU A 40 -20.31 34.13 -26.14
N LYS A 41 -20.43 33.76 -27.43
CA LYS A 41 -20.29 32.36 -27.87
C LYS A 41 -18.88 31.82 -27.65
N ASP A 42 -17.85 32.60 -27.94
CA ASP A 42 -16.45 32.21 -27.77
C ASP A 42 -16.10 32.09 -26.25
N ALA A 43 -16.59 33.00 -25.43
CA ALA A 43 -16.43 32.93 -23.97
C ALA A 43 -17.15 31.68 -23.38
N LYS A 44 -18.37 31.41 -23.85
CA LYS A 44 -19.09 30.22 -23.42
C LYS A 44 -18.37 28.93 -23.82
N LYS A 45 -17.90 28.85 -25.05
CA LYS A 45 -17.13 27.71 -25.55
C LYS A 45 -15.84 27.47 -24.75
N ALA A 46 -15.09 28.56 -24.44
CA ALA A 46 -13.89 28.48 -23.63
C ALA A 46 -14.20 28.03 -22.19
N SER A 47 -15.32 28.47 -21.61
CA SER A 47 -15.80 28.05 -20.32
C SER A 47 -16.18 26.55 -20.31
N ASP A 48 -16.91 26.12 -21.33
CA ASP A 48 -17.33 24.71 -21.45
C ASP A 48 -16.11 23.79 -21.62
N GLU A 49 -15.12 24.18 -22.41
CA GLU A 49 -13.86 23.44 -22.60
C GLU A 49 -13.05 23.39 -21.29
N TYR A 50 -13.03 24.46 -20.51
CA TYR A 50 -12.36 24.50 -19.22
C TYR A 50 -13.04 23.57 -18.21
N HIS A 51 -14.36 23.62 -18.13
CA HIS A 51 -15.13 22.72 -17.26
C HIS A 51 -15.00 21.25 -17.68
N ALA A 52 -14.96 20.95 -18.97
CA ALA A 52 -14.72 19.60 -19.46
C ALA A 52 -13.33 19.07 -19.03
N LYS A 53 -12.27 19.91 -19.13
CA LYS A 53 -10.93 19.54 -18.65
C LYS A 53 -10.88 19.32 -17.15
N LEU A 54 -11.51 20.19 -16.36
CA LEU A 54 -11.59 20.01 -14.90
C LEU A 54 -12.29 18.72 -14.51
N ASN A 55 -13.40 18.39 -15.17
CA ASN A 55 -14.12 17.16 -14.92
C ASN A 55 -13.26 15.92 -15.25
N ASP A 56 -12.50 15.99 -16.34
CA ASP A 56 -11.59 14.91 -16.75
C ASP A 56 -10.43 14.71 -15.75
N GLU A 57 -9.86 15.81 -15.28
CA GLU A 57 -8.83 15.76 -14.21
C GLU A 57 -9.38 15.22 -12.90
N GLN A 58 -10.57 15.64 -12.49
CA GLN A 58 -11.24 15.09 -11.31
C GLN A 58 -11.51 13.59 -11.44
N ALA A 59 -11.94 13.15 -12.63
CA ALA A 59 -12.17 11.73 -12.90
C ALA A 59 -10.86 10.92 -12.82
N LYS A 60 -9.75 11.45 -13.33
CA LYS A 60 -8.41 10.83 -13.25
C LYS A 60 -7.95 10.74 -11.79
N LEU A 61 -8.03 11.84 -11.04
CA LEU A 61 -7.68 11.87 -9.62
C LEU A 61 -8.48 10.87 -8.80
N LYS A 62 -9.79 10.77 -9.05
CA LYS A 62 -10.65 9.80 -8.37
C LYS A 62 -10.28 8.35 -8.67
N LYS A 63 -9.84 8.05 -9.90
CA LYS A 63 -9.33 6.72 -10.27
C LYS A 63 -8.00 6.43 -9.56
N GLU A 64 -7.11 7.40 -9.50
CA GLU A 64 -5.82 7.27 -8.84
C GLU A 64 -5.96 7.10 -7.33
N GLN A 65 -6.84 7.85 -6.68
CA GLN A 65 -7.17 7.66 -5.27
C GLN A 65 -7.65 6.23 -4.97
N LYS A 66 -8.56 5.70 -5.82
CA LYS A 66 -9.04 4.32 -5.65
C LYS A 66 -7.92 3.28 -5.84
N ARG A 67 -6.95 3.54 -6.74
CA ARG A 67 -5.79 2.66 -6.93
C ARG A 67 -4.89 2.67 -5.70
N VAL A 68 -4.53 3.86 -5.22
CA VAL A 68 -3.70 4.04 -4.02
C VAL A 68 -4.36 3.40 -2.80
N GLU A 69 -5.68 3.54 -2.64
CA GLU A 69 -6.40 2.90 -1.53
C GLU A 69 -6.35 1.36 -1.60
N LYS A 70 -6.43 0.79 -2.80
CA LYS A 70 -6.28 -0.66 -3.00
C LYS A 70 -4.86 -1.12 -2.68
N GLU A 71 -3.85 -0.41 -3.16
CA GLU A 71 -2.45 -0.69 -2.90
C GLU A 71 -2.15 -0.62 -1.40
N LYS A 72 -2.66 0.41 -0.72
CA LYS A 72 -2.54 0.54 0.74
C LYS A 72 -3.12 -0.68 1.48
N LYS A 73 -4.32 -1.12 1.11
CA LYS A 73 -4.94 -2.32 1.72
C LYS A 73 -4.13 -3.59 1.45
N GLN A 74 -3.52 -3.71 0.28
CA GLN A 74 -2.64 -4.84 -0.02
C GLN A 74 -1.37 -4.82 0.84
N VAL A 75 -0.72 -3.66 0.97
CA VAL A 75 0.46 -3.49 1.83
C VAL A 75 0.13 -3.81 3.28
N GLU A 76 -0.98 -3.30 3.82
CA GLU A 76 -1.42 -3.61 5.18
C GLU A 76 -1.66 -5.12 5.39
N LYS A 77 -2.26 -5.78 4.40
CA LYS A 77 -2.46 -7.24 4.44
C LYS A 77 -1.11 -7.97 4.44
N HIS A 78 -0.20 -7.62 3.54
CA HIS A 78 1.14 -8.21 3.49
C HIS A 78 1.92 -8.03 4.80
N GLN A 79 1.88 -6.84 5.40
CA GLN A 79 2.51 -6.59 6.70
C GLN A 79 1.94 -7.48 7.80
N LYS A 80 0.62 -7.67 7.82
CA LYS A 80 -0.04 -8.55 8.78
C LYS A 80 0.36 -10.02 8.57
N ASP A 81 0.41 -10.46 7.33
CA ASP A 81 0.77 -11.85 6.99
C ASP A 81 2.24 -12.11 7.33
N LEU A 82 3.15 -11.18 7.05
CA LEU A 82 4.55 -11.21 7.48
C LEU A 82 4.68 -11.36 9.00
N LYS A 83 4.04 -10.48 9.75
CA LYS A 83 4.07 -10.51 11.22
C LYS A 83 3.54 -11.83 11.80
N ASN A 84 2.49 -12.39 11.19
CA ASN A 84 1.97 -13.70 11.61
C ASN A 84 2.97 -14.82 11.31
N SER A 85 3.58 -14.82 10.13
CA SER A 85 4.59 -15.80 9.74
C SER A 85 5.83 -15.77 10.64
N GLU A 86 6.32 -14.57 10.98
CA GLU A 86 7.42 -14.40 11.95
C GLU A 86 7.05 -14.96 13.33
N LYS A 87 5.84 -14.67 13.81
CA LYS A 87 5.35 -15.17 15.08
C LYS A 87 5.25 -16.70 15.08
N ASP A 88 4.75 -17.30 14.00
CA ASP A 88 4.62 -18.74 13.87
C ASP A 88 5.99 -19.43 13.82
N LEU A 89 6.95 -18.84 13.11
CA LEU A 89 8.33 -19.32 13.08
C LEU A 89 8.97 -19.25 14.47
N ALA A 90 8.79 -18.15 15.19
CA ALA A 90 9.29 -17.97 16.56
C ALA A 90 8.66 -19.01 17.52
N ASN A 91 7.37 -19.25 17.41
CA ASN A 91 6.68 -20.25 18.21
C ASN A 91 7.19 -21.69 17.93
N ASN A 92 7.41 -22.02 16.66
CA ASN A 92 7.99 -23.30 16.28
C ASN A 92 9.42 -23.46 16.84
N LYS A 93 10.26 -22.41 16.74
CA LYS A 93 11.62 -22.44 17.34
C LYS A 93 11.56 -22.68 18.85
N LYS A 94 10.67 -22.02 19.57
CA LYS A 94 10.47 -22.22 21.01
C LYS A 94 10.02 -23.66 21.32
N LYS A 95 9.12 -24.22 20.51
CA LYS A 95 8.63 -25.59 20.69
C LYS A 95 9.73 -26.62 20.48
N VAL A 96 10.57 -26.45 19.46
CA VAL A 96 11.74 -27.31 19.24
C VAL A 96 12.69 -27.23 20.42
N ALA A 97 13.07 -26.05 20.87
CA ALA A 97 13.97 -25.86 22.01
C ALA A 97 13.43 -26.51 23.30
N LYS A 98 12.10 -26.41 23.51
CA LYS A 98 11.45 -27.07 24.67
C LYS A 98 11.57 -28.61 24.57
N LEU A 99 11.25 -29.19 23.43
CA LEU A 99 11.34 -30.65 23.23
C LEU A 99 12.78 -31.14 23.34
N GLU A 100 13.76 -30.41 22.80
CA GLU A 100 15.19 -30.71 22.94
C GLU A 100 15.62 -30.69 24.41
N SER A 101 15.20 -29.67 25.17
CA SER A 101 15.48 -29.58 26.61
C SER A 101 14.80 -30.73 27.40
N GLU A 102 13.57 -31.08 27.06
CA GLU A 102 12.88 -32.22 27.67
C GLU A 102 13.60 -33.53 27.36
N ASN A 103 14.06 -33.78 26.14
CA ASN A 103 14.84 -34.93 25.76
C ASN A 103 16.16 -35.00 26.51
N GLN A 104 16.88 -33.89 26.67
CA GLN A 104 18.10 -33.84 27.48
C GLN A 104 17.85 -34.28 28.94
N LYS A 105 16.79 -33.74 29.56
CA LYS A 105 16.40 -34.10 30.93
C LYS A 105 15.99 -35.57 31.06
N MET A 106 15.33 -36.12 30.06
CA MET A 106 14.96 -37.54 30.02
C MET A 106 16.20 -38.42 29.85
N ASN A 107 17.11 -38.07 28.93
CA ASN A 107 18.35 -38.79 28.71
C ASN A 107 19.25 -38.81 29.97
N SER A 108 19.37 -37.69 30.70
CA SER A 108 20.19 -37.66 31.92
C SER A 108 19.68 -38.56 33.05
N LYS A 109 18.41 -38.93 33.02
CA LYS A 109 17.77 -39.78 34.03
C LYS A 109 17.74 -41.27 33.66
N LEU A 110 18.04 -41.66 32.40
CA LEU A 110 17.91 -43.04 31.93
C LEU A 110 18.70 -44.03 32.77
N GLY A 111 19.91 -43.66 33.20
CA GLY A 111 20.80 -44.56 33.97
C GLY A 111 20.35 -44.82 35.41
N SER A 112 19.38 -44.07 35.91
CA SER A 112 18.84 -44.22 37.29
C SER A 112 17.45 -44.88 37.33
N LEU A 113 16.89 -45.29 36.19
CA LEU A 113 15.56 -45.86 36.07
C LEU A 113 15.62 -47.40 35.99
N SER A 114 14.51 -48.05 36.33
CA SER A 114 14.32 -49.47 36.05
C SER A 114 14.26 -49.73 34.53
N ASP A 115 14.51 -50.96 34.10
CA ASP A 115 14.52 -51.32 32.66
C ASP A 115 13.20 -50.98 31.98
N GLU A 116 12.07 -51.20 32.62
CA GLU A 116 10.74 -50.90 32.05
C GLU A 116 10.51 -49.41 31.93
N GLU A 117 10.89 -48.62 32.92
CA GLU A 117 10.77 -47.17 32.91
C GLU A 117 11.73 -46.54 31.89
N SER A 118 12.95 -47.06 31.78
CA SER A 118 13.94 -46.65 30.78
C SER A 118 13.41 -46.86 29.35
N GLN A 119 12.80 -48.02 29.06
CA GLN A 119 12.18 -48.28 27.77
C GLN A 119 11.03 -47.30 27.44
N LYS A 120 10.15 -47.07 28.41
CA LYS A 120 9.07 -46.05 28.25
C LYS A 120 9.62 -44.67 27.97
N GLN A 121 10.67 -44.26 28.67
CA GLN A 121 11.32 -42.98 28.50
C GLN A 121 12.02 -42.87 27.16
N GLN A 122 12.72 -43.92 26.70
CA GLN A 122 13.32 -43.95 25.35
C GLN A 122 12.28 -43.82 24.23
N LEU A 123 11.12 -44.47 24.38
CA LEU A 123 10.01 -44.32 23.44
C LEU A 123 9.51 -42.87 23.36
N LYS A 124 9.44 -42.21 24.51
CA LYS A 124 9.03 -40.79 24.58
C LYS A 124 10.06 -39.85 23.91
N ILE A 125 11.34 -40.12 24.14
CA ILE A 125 12.44 -39.42 23.49
C ILE A 125 12.34 -39.58 21.97
N LYS A 126 12.18 -40.80 21.45
CA LYS A 126 12.01 -41.05 20.01
C LYS A 126 10.81 -40.30 19.40
N LYS A 127 9.68 -40.25 20.12
CA LYS A 127 8.51 -39.51 19.68
C LYS A 127 8.80 -38.01 19.61
N ASN A 128 9.48 -37.45 20.62
CA ASN A 128 9.88 -36.06 20.62
C ASN A 128 10.86 -35.74 19.49
N GLU A 129 11.84 -36.62 19.22
CA GLU A 129 12.79 -36.49 18.12
C GLU A 129 12.09 -36.40 16.77
N LEU A 130 11.09 -37.30 16.54
CA LEU A 130 10.28 -37.26 15.33
C LEU A 130 9.50 -35.94 15.20
N GLU A 131 8.94 -35.44 16.31
CA GLU A 131 8.23 -34.15 16.31
C GLU A 131 9.20 -32.99 16.05
N ILE A 132 10.39 -33.01 16.64
CA ILE A 132 11.46 -32.03 16.39
C ILE A 132 11.81 -32.00 14.90
N GLN A 133 12.00 -33.17 14.27
CA GLN A 133 12.31 -33.24 12.83
C GLN A 133 11.19 -32.62 11.99
N LYS A 134 9.92 -32.98 12.27
CA LYS A 134 8.76 -32.36 11.58
C LYS A 134 8.70 -30.81 11.75
N LEU A 135 8.96 -30.34 12.95
CA LEU A 135 8.97 -28.92 13.23
C LEU A 135 10.14 -28.20 12.54
N LYS A 136 11.33 -28.83 12.46
CA LYS A 136 12.48 -28.29 11.75
C LYS A 136 12.22 -28.19 10.24
N VAL A 137 11.60 -29.20 9.62
CA VAL A 137 11.17 -29.14 8.23
C VAL A 137 10.17 -27.98 8.03
N LYS A 138 9.18 -27.88 8.90
CA LYS A 138 8.20 -26.75 8.86
C LYS A 138 8.87 -25.38 9.02
N GLN A 139 9.91 -25.26 9.87
CA GLN A 139 10.67 -24.01 10.01
C GLN A 139 11.37 -23.62 8.70
N ILE A 140 11.94 -24.59 7.99
CA ILE A 140 12.58 -24.33 6.69
C ILE A 140 11.56 -23.79 5.69
N ASP A 141 10.38 -24.38 5.62
CA ASP A 141 9.32 -23.95 4.70
C ASP A 141 8.78 -22.57 5.09
N GLN A 142 8.61 -22.32 6.38
CA GLN A 142 8.20 -21.02 6.90
C GLN A 142 9.25 -19.94 6.63
N GLN A 143 10.53 -20.26 6.80
CA GLN A 143 11.62 -19.31 6.50
C GLN A 143 11.65 -18.98 5.01
N LYS A 144 11.56 -19.97 4.12
CA LYS A 144 11.51 -19.74 2.67
C LYS A 144 10.30 -18.88 2.27
N ALA A 145 9.14 -19.10 2.90
CA ALA A 145 7.96 -18.30 2.64
C ALA A 145 8.14 -16.85 3.10
N LEU A 146 8.80 -16.65 4.25
CA LEU A 146 9.12 -15.34 4.79
C LEU A 146 10.09 -14.58 3.88
N ASP A 147 11.18 -15.23 3.47
CA ASP A 147 12.20 -14.66 2.59
C ASP A 147 11.58 -14.24 1.24
N LYS A 148 10.69 -15.08 0.70
CA LYS A 148 9.96 -14.78 -0.53
C LYS A 148 9.01 -13.59 -0.38
N ALA A 149 8.32 -13.49 0.76
CA ALA A 149 7.41 -12.37 1.03
C ALA A 149 8.18 -11.06 1.25
N GLN A 150 9.36 -11.11 1.89
CA GLN A 150 10.23 -9.94 2.07
C GLN A 150 10.82 -9.44 0.74
N ALA A 151 11.13 -10.33 -0.20
CA ALA A 151 11.65 -9.97 -1.52
C ALA A 151 10.61 -9.29 -2.44
N GLN A 152 9.34 -9.27 -2.07
CA GLN A 152 8.23 -8.67 -2.83
C GLN A 152 7.86 -7.25 -2.36
N ILE A 153 8.56 -6.73 -1.36
CA ILE A 153 8.42 -5.37 -0.82
C ILE A 153 9.50 -4.47 -1.42
#